data_11cec8e3103be10a2f9be89fa3cfa59f
#
_entry.id   11cec8e3103be10a2f9be89fa3cfa59f
#
_cell.length_a   1.000
_cell.length_b   1.000
_cell.length_c   1.000
_cell.angle_alpha   90.00
_cell.angle_beta   90.00
_cell.angle_gamma   90.00
#
_symmetry.space_group_name_H-M   'P 1'
#
loop_
_entity.id
_entity.type
_entity.pdbx_description
1 polymer ?
#
loop_
_entity_poly.entity_id
_entity_poly.type
_entity_poly.pdbx_seq_one_letter_code
_entity_poly.pdbx_strand_id
1 'polypeptide(L)'
;MMPQISKAIFLDRDGVINKVVFRNGNPKKPIAPWNLKEFNLLPSIKLPLINLKKLGFKLFVVTNQPDIAKGIIDHSFINKVNEIISRELPIDEIRVCPHVDSDGCQCRKPKAGMILSLAKKWNIDCKSSFLIGDNWKDIEAGKKAGSTTFLLEKHYNNDVEADYKSISLSEAVKIINKLHNRK
;
A
#
# COMPACT_ATOMS: atom_id res chain seq x y z
N MET A 1 29.46 -12.48 4.77
CA MET A 1 28.09 -13.01 4.92
C MET A 1 27.26 -12.55 3.74
N MET A 2 26.59 -13.44 3.03
CA MET A 2 25.61 -13.02 2.03
C MET A 2 24.46 -12.29 2.77
N PRO A 3 23.96 -11.16 2.25
CA PRO A 3 22.85 -10.46 2.88
C PRO A 3 21.64 -11.39 2.92
N GLN A 4 21.04 -11.53 4.10
CA GLN A 4 19.86 -12.37 4.30
C GLN A 4 18.71 -11.85 3.43
N ILE A 5 18.14 -12.73 2.61
CA ILE A 5 16.96 -12.42 1.81
C ILE A 5 15.79 -12.19 2.76
N SER A 6 15.16 -11.04 2.64
CA SER A 6 14.03 -10.62 3.47
C SER A 6 12.71 -10.74 2.70
N LYS A 7 11.59 -10.73 3.42
CA LYS A 7 10.23 -10.70 2.88
C LYS A 7 9.52 -9.44 3.33
N ALA A 8 8.55 -8.98 2.56
CA ALA A 8 7.87 -7.73 2.80
C ALA A 8 6.35 -7.80 2.65
N ILE A 9 5.70 -6.84 3.25
CA ILE A 9 4.32 -6.46 2.94
C ILE A 9 4.38 -5.08 2.30
N PHE A 10 3.92 -4.98 1.06
CA PHE A 10 3.70 -3.72 0.36
C PHE A 10 2.26 -3.30 0.58
N LEU A 11 2.05 -2.11 1.08
CA LEU A 11 0.74 -1.57 1.46
C LEU A 11 0.40 -0.37 0.58
N ASP A 12 -0.78 -0.32 -0.02
CA ASP A 12 -1.27 0.97 -0.48
C ASP A 12 -1.54 1.89 0.73
N ARG A 13 -1.66 3.17 0.48
CA ARG A 13 -1.90 4.17 1.51
C ARG A 13 -3.38 4.45 1.69
N ASP A 14 -4.01 4.99 0.65
CA ASP A 14 -5.40 5.46 0.72
C ASP A 14 -6.38 4.28 0.62
N GLY A 15 -7.23 4.08 1.61
CA GLY A 15 -8.12 2.91 1.73
C GLY A 15 -7.52 1.71 2.48
N VAL A 16 -6.20 1.69 2.71
CA VAL A 16 -5.49 0.64 3.44
C VAL A 16 -4.88 1.15 4.76
N ILE A 17 -4.18 2.27 4.73
CA ILE A 17 -3.57 2.93 5.89
C ILE A 17 -4.46 4.03 6.43
N ASN A 18 -4.98 4.88 5.56
CA ASN A 18 -5.89 5.97 5.91
C ASN A 18 -7.22 5.89 5.15
N LYS A 19 -8.21 6.61 5.66
CA LYS A 19 -9.51 6.73 5.01
C LYS A 19 -9.37 7.44 3.66
N VAL A 20 -10.14 6.99 2.68
CA VAL A 20 -10.38 7.72 1.43
C VAL A 20 -11.43 8.81 1.64
N VAL A 21 -11.48 9.77 0.73
CA VAL A 21 -12.48 10.83 0.68
C VAL A 21 -13.38 10.62 -0.54
N PHE A 22 -14.68 10.87 -0.37
CA PHE A 22 -15.64 10.87 -1.47
C PHE A 22 -16.09 12.29 -1.73
N ARG A 23 -15.92 12.77 -2.96
CA ARG A 23 -16.31 14.13 -3.36
C ARG A 23 -17.43 14.10 -4.37
N ASN A 24 -18.17 15.20 -4.45
CA ASN A 24 -19.28 15.39 -5.40
C ASN A 24 -20.35 14.27 -5.32
N GLY A 25 -20.56 13.70 -4.13
CA GLY A 25 -21.60 12.69 -3.89
C GLY A 25 -21.39 11.37 -4.62
N ASN A 26 -20.20 11.10 -5.22
CA ASN A 26 -19.95 9.85 -5.90
C ASN A 26 -19.27 8.81 -4.99
N PRO A 27 -20.03 7.84 -4.44
CA PRO A 27 -19.51 6.85 -3.51
C PRO A 27 -18.61 5.79 -4.19
N LYS A 28 -18.62 5.73 -5.52
CA LYS A 28 -17.82 4.76 -6.29
C LYS A 28 -16.45 5.28 -6.70
N LYS A 29 -16.14 6.55 -6.42
CA LYS A 29 -14.87 7.17 -6.82
C LYS A 29 -14.10 7.70 -5.60
N PRO A 30 -13.41 6.81 -4.86
CA PRO A 30 -12.58 7.21 -3.75
C PRO A 30 -11.38 8.02 -4.26
N ILE A 31 -11.00 9.05 -3.50
CA ILE A 31 -9.81 9.86 -3.77
C ILE A 31 -8.98 10.03 -2.50
N ALA A 32 -7.73 10.42 -2.67
CA ALA A 32 -6.83 10.75 -1.57
C ALA A 32 -7.27 12.03 -0.82
N PRO A 33 -6.95 12.17 0.48
CA PRO A 33 -7.05 13.43 1.20
C PRO A 33 -6.21 14.54 0.55
N TRP A 34 -6.72 15.78 0.58
CA TRP A 34 -6.03 16.96 0.04
C TRP A 34 -5.47 17.89 1.13
N ASN A 35 -5.81 17.64 2.38
CA ASN A 35 -5.34 18.40 3.53
C ASN A 35 -5.34 17.54 4.80
N LEU A 36 -4.71 18.05 5.87
CA LEU A 36 -4.56 17.31 7.13
C LEU A 36 -5.89 17.09 7.87
N LYS A 37 -6.93 17.90 7.63
CA LYS A 37 -8.25 17.69 8.25
C LYS A 37 -8.97 16.47 7.67
N GLU A 38 -8.64 16.15 6.41
CA GLU A 38 -9.18 14.97 5.71
C GLU A 38 -8.36 13.70 5.98
N PHE A 39 -7.08 13.87 6.36
CA PHE A 39 -6.20 12.74 6.60
C PHE A 39 -6.48 12.09 7.95
N ASN A 40 -7.05 10.89 7.94
CA ASN A 40 -7.36 10.11 9.13
C ASN A 40 -6.87 8.67 8.95
N LEU A 41 -6.01 8.20 9.84
CA LEU A 41 -5.61 6.79 9.88
C LEU A 41 -6.85 5.91 10.08
N LEU A 42 -6.85 4.73 9.46
CA LEU A 42 -7.91 3.76 9.69
C LEU A 42 -7.87 3.28 11.16
N PRO A 43 -9.02 3.09 11.80
CA PRO A 43 -9.06 2.59 13.17
C PRO A 43 -8.42 1.20 13.24
N SER A 44 -7.77 0.92 14.36
CA SER A 44 -7.15 -0.40 14.64
C SER A 44 -6.10 -0.86 13.62
N ILE A 45 -5.51 0.05 12.81
CA ILE A 45 -4.48 -0.28 11.81
C ILE A 45 -3.15 -0.73 12.45
N LYS A 46 -2.80 -0.18 13.60
CA LYS A 46 -1.47 -0.32 14.22
C LYS A 46 -1.17 -1.76 14.65
N LEU A 47 -2.11 -2.43 15.31
CA LEU A 47 -1.89 -3.78 15.84
C LEU A 47 -1.64 -4.83 14.74
N PRO A 48 -2.41 -4.90 13.65
CA PRO A 48 -2.12 -5.77 12.51
C PRO A 48 -0.72 -5.56 11.94
N LEU A 49 -0.26 -4.30 11.79
CA LEU A 49 1.08 -4.00 11.29
C LEU A 49 2.18 -4.45 12.26
N ILE A 50 1.98 -4.26 13.58
CA ILE A 50 2.91 -4.79 14.60
C ILE A 50 3.01 -6.32 14.50
N ASN A 51 1.90 -7.02 14.29
CA ASN A 51 1.89 -8.47 14.13
C ASN A 51 2.69 -8.92 12.89
N LEU A 52 2.57 -8.21 11.76
CA LEU A 52 3.38 -8.48 10.58
C LEU A 52 4.88 -8.26 10.83
N LYS A 53 5.24 -7.23 11.59
CA LYS A 53 6.64 -7.01 12.02
C LYS A 53 7.15 -8.17 12.87
N LYS A 54 6.34 -8.67 13.82
CA LYS A 54 6.70 -9.83 14.66
C LYS A 54 6.92 -11.10 13.84
N LEU A 55 6.24 -11.25 12.69
CA LEU A 55 6.45 -12.35 11.73
C LEU A 55 7.70 -12.16 10.85
N GLY A 56 8.47 -11.08 11.07
CA GLY A 56 9.72 -10.79 10.37
C GLY A 56 9.55 -10.08 9.02
N PHE A 57 8.36 -9.59 8.68
CA PHE A 57 8.16 -8.83 7.46
C PHE A 57 8.70 -7.39 7.57
N LYS A 58 9.32 -6.91 6.48
CA LYS A 58 9.49 -5.48 6.24
C LYS A 58 8.15 -4.89 5.79
N LEU A 59 7.83 -3.68 6.22
CA LEU A 59 6.58 -3.00 5.88
C LEU A 59 6.85 -1.76 5.05
N PHE A 60 6.33 -1.74 3.82
CA PHE A 60 6.50 -0.64 2.90
C PHE A 60 5.15 -0.06 2.47
N VAL A 61 5.07 1.26 2.39
CA VAL A 61 3.93 1.93 1.75
C VAL A 61 4.31 2.30 0.33
N VAL A 62 3.45 1.97 -0.64
CA VAL A 62 3.62 2.26 -2.07
C VAL A 62 2.36 2.94 -2.60
N THR A 63 2.40 4.25 -2.82
CA THR A 63 1.19 5.05 -3.09
C THR A 63 1.29 5.91 -4.34
N ASN A 64 0.21 5.97 -5.11
CA ASN A 64 0.04 6.90 -6.24
C ASN A 64 -0.58 8.20 -5.74
N GLN A 65 0.11 9.32 -5.94
CA GLN A 65 -0.35 10.66 -5.53
C GLN A 65 -0.34 11.62 -6.72
N PRO A 66 -1.19 11.40 -7.75
CA PRO A 66 -1.17 12.21 -8.97
C PRO A 66 -1.61 13.66 -8.75
N ASP A 67 -2.25 13.94 -7.63
CA ASP A 67 -2.74 15.26 -7.30
C ASP A 67 -1.60 16.27 -7.03
N ILE A 68 -0.37 15.77 -6.82
CA ILE A 68 0.86 16.57 -6.83
C ILE A 68 1.11 17.14 -8.24
N ALA A 69 1.18 16.26 -9.26
CA ALA A 69 1.41 16.70 -10.64
C ALA A 69 0.28 17.61 -11.17
N LYS A 70 -0.94 17.46 -10.65
CA LYS A 70 -2.08 18.31 -10.98
C LYS A 70 -2.08 19.66 -10.24
N GLY A 71 -1.14 19.90 -9.33
CA GLY A 71 -1.10 21.12 -8.51
C GLY A 71 -2.23 21.26 -7.50
N ILE A 72 -2.95 20.17 -7.17
CA ILE A 72 -4.04 20.18 -6.18
C ILE A 72 -3.49 20.14 -4.76
N ILE A 73 -2.41 19.39 -4.56
CA ILE A 73 -1.66 19.30 -3.31
C ILE A 73 -0.18 19.54 -3.57
N ASP A 74 0.54 19.99 -2.57
CA ASP A 74 1.98 20.18 -2.65
C ASP A 74 2.78 19.05 -1.98
N HIS A 75 4.07 19.05 -2.21
CA HIS A 75 4.99 18.09 -1.59
C HIS A 75 5.05 18.23 -0.06
N SER A 76 4.84 19.42 0.48
CA SER A 76 4.88 19.66 1.93
C SER A 76 3.75 18.93 2.65
N PHE A 77 2.56 18.89 2.07
CA PHE A 77 1.44 18.12 2.59
C PHE A 77 1.77 16.62 2.61
N ILE A 78 2.29 16.07 1.50
CA ILE A 78 2.64 14.65 1.43
C ILE A 78 3.75 14.30 2.42
N ASN A 79 4.76 15.17 2.60
CA ASN A 79 5.82 14.96 3.58
C ASN A 79 5.25 14.90 5.01
N LYS A 80 4.34 15.81 5.38
CA LYS A 80 3.66 15.78 6.68
C LYS A 80 2.85 14.49 6.90
N VAL A 81 2.11 14.05 5.87
CA VAL A 81 1.38 12.77 5.93
C VAL A 81 2.34 11.60 6.15
N ASN A 82 3.44 11.55 5.42
CA ASN A 82 4.44 10.49 5.54
C ASN A 82 5.13 10.51 6.93
N GLU A 83 5.40 11.69 7.48
CA GLU A 83 5.92 11.84 8.85
C GLU A 83 4.94 11.29 9.90
N ILE A 84 3.64 11.60 9.77
CA ILE A 84 2.61 11.05 10.66
C ILE A 84 2.58 9.53 10.57
N ILE A 85 2.55 8.96 9.34
CA ILE A 85 2.55 7.51 9.14
C ILE A 85 3.79 6.87 9.77
N SER A 86 4.97 7.40 9.52
CA SER A 86 6.24 6.85 10.03
C SER A 86 6.38 6.95 11.55
N ARG A 87 5.78 7.97 12.16
CA ARG A 87 5.77 8.14 13.62
C ARG A 87 4.77 7.20 14.30
N GLU A 88 3.58 7.04 13.74
CA GLU A 88 2.48 6.30 14.36
C GLU A 88 2.50 4.80 14.08
N LEU A 89 3.08 4.37 12.95
CA LEU A 89 3.02 3.02 12.44
C LEU A 89 4.43 2.44 12.20
N PRO A 90 4.63 1.13 12.35
CA PRO A 90 5.94 0.47 12.21
C PRO A 90 6.34 0.29 10.73
N ILE A 91 6.30 1.34 9.94
CA ILE A 91 6.63 1.34 8.50
C ILE A 91 8.13 1.52 8.32
N ASP A 92 8.78 0.68 7.50
CA ASP A 92 10.20 0.76 7.22
C ASP A 92 10.54 1.81 6.15
N GLU A 93 9.70 1.97 5.12
CA GLU A 93 9.87 3.00 4.09
C GLU A 93 8.55 3.30 3.37
N ILE A 94 8.40 4.54 2.89
CA ILE A 94 7.26 5.00 2.09
C ILE A 94 7.77 5.43 0.71
N ARG A 95 7.14 4.93 -0.35
CA ARG A 95 7.37 5.35 -1.74
C ARG A 95 6.12 6.01 -2.30
N VAL A 96 6.32 7.19 -2.84
CA VAL A 96 5.25 8.00 -3.46
C VAL A 96 5.53 8.13 -4.95
N CYS A 97 4.53 7.88 -5.78
CA CYS A 97 4.56 8.24 -7.19
C CYS A 97 3.72 9.53 -7.37
N PRO A 98 4.33 10.67 -7.67
CA PRO A 98 3.61 11.94 -7.85
C PRO A 98 3.01 12.11 -9.24
N HIS A 99 3.30 11.21 -10.18
CA HIS A 99 3.03 11.36 -11.60
C HIS A 99 1.58 11.06 -11.98
N VAL A 100 1.11 11.67 -13.07
CA VAL A 100 -0.11 11.29 -13.79
C VAL A 100 0.17 10.20 -14.83
N ASP A 101 -0.88 9.66 -15.46
CA ASP A 101 -0.71 8.54 -16.42
C ASP A 101 0.06 8.98 -17.66
N SER A 102 -0.12 10.23 -18.12
CA SER A 102 0.58 10.81 -19.29
C SER A 102 2.10 10.96 -19.11
N ASP A 103 2.62 10.99 -17.88
CA ASP A 103 4.05 11.12 -17.62
C ASP A 103 4.85 9.84 -17.96
N GLY A 104 4.19 8.73 -18.25
CA GLY A 104 4.83 7.48 -18.69
C GLY A 104 5.81 6.84 -17.69
N CYS A 105 5.90 7.36 -16.46
CA CYS A 105 6.86 6.92 -15.44
C CYS A 105 6.77 5.42 -15.13
N GLN A 106 7.83 4.84 -14.57
CA GLN A 106 7.85 3.42 -14.19
C GLN A 106 7.32 3.17 -12.76
N CYS A 107 7.22 4.22 -11.93
CA CYS A 107 6.81 4.07 -10.52
C CYS A 107 5.30 3.96 -10.31
N ARG A 108 4.48 4.55 -11.19
CA ARG A 108 3.03 4.61 -11.02
C ARG A 108 2.37 3.24 -11.17
N LYS A 109 1.67 2.77 -10.14
CA LYS A 109 0.80 1.59 -10.22
C LYS A 109 -0.27 1.80 -11.33
N PRO A 110 -0.52 0.85 -12.22
CA PRO A 110 -0.28 -0.60 -12.10
C PRO A 110 1.09 -1.10 -12.57
N LYS A 111 2.09 -0.23 -12.73
CA LYS A 111 3.49 -0.66 -12.92
C LYS A 111 4.11 -1.04 -11.56
N ALA A 112 5.06 -1.97 -11.58
CA ALA A 112 5.67 -2.51 -10.37
C ALA A 112 6.91 -1.71 -9.87
N GLY A 113 7.25 -0.58 -10.49
CA GLY A 113 8.53 0.08 -10.27
C GLY A 113 8.81 0.49 -8.83
N MET A 114 7.82 0.95 -8.06
CA MET A 114 8.01 1.24 -6.63
C MET A 114 8.35 -0.02 -5.84
N ILE A 115 7.63 -1.13 -6.10
CA ILE A 115 7.84 -2.41 -5.42
C ILE A 115 9.22 -2.96 -5.74
N LEU A 116 9.58 -3.03 -7.02
CA LEU A 116 10.86 -3.56 -7.48
C LEU A 116 12.05 -2.73 -7.00
N SER A 117 11.92 -1.40 -6.92
CA SER A 117 12.96 -0.53 -6.37
C SER A 117 13.20 -0.77 -4.88
N LEU A 118 12.13 -0.98 -4.10
CA LEU A 118 12.20 -1.35 -2.69
C LEU A 118 12.80 -2.75 -2.53
N ALA A 119 12.36 -3.70 -3.36
CA ALA A 119 12.88 -5.07 -3.33
C ALA A 119 14.39 -5.10 -3.58
N LYS A 120 14.88 -4.34 -4.57
CA LYS A 120 16.32 -4.20 -4.83
C LYS A 120 17.06 -3.56 -3.65
N LYS A 121 16.53 -2.45 -3.11
CA LYS A 121 17.19 -1.71 -2.01
C LYS A 121 17.30 -2.53 -0.73
N TRP A 122 16.26 -3.29 -0.40
CA TRP A 122 16.13 -4.00 0.88
C TRP A 122 16.41 -5.51 0.78
N ASN A 123 16.86 -6.00 -0.37
CA ASN A 123 17.08 -7.43 -0.67
C ASN A 123 15.83 -8.28 -0.36
N ILE A 124 14.69 -7.90 -0.93
CA ILE A 124 13.39 -8.54 -0.71
C ILE A 124 13.12 -9.58 -1.78
N ASP A 125 12.71 -10.78 -1.36
CA ASP A 125 12.09 -11.77 -2.25
C ASP A 125 10.60 -11.43 -2.44
N CYS A 126 10.25 -10.94 -3.62
CA CYS A 126 8.86 -10.62 -3.95
C CYS A 126 7.96 -11.86 -3.95
N LYS A 127 8.46 -13.05 -4.30
CA LYS A 127 7.67 -14.29 -4.32
C LYS A 127 7.25 -14.74 -2.92
N SER A 128 8.02 -14.38 -1.91
CA SER A 128 7.71 -14.64 -0.49
C SER A 128 7.04 -13.44 0.19
N SER A 129 6.67 -12.42 -0.59
CA SER A 129 6.11 -11.15 -0.12
C SER A 129 4.65 -10.99 -0.55
N PHE A 130 3.98 -10.03 0.07
CA PHE A 130 2.57 -9.76 -0.18
C PHE A 130 2.36 -8.29 -0.54
N LEU A 131 1.37 -8.02 -1.39
CA LEU A 131 0.84 -6.68 -1.59
C LEU A 131 -0.60 -6.62 -1.08
N ILE A 132 -0.92 -5.60 -0.31
CA ILE A 132 -2.28 -5.33 0.20
C ILE A 132 -2.72 -3.98 -0.35
N GLY A 133 -3.82 -3.97 -1.10
CA GLY A 133 -4.40 -2.78 -1.72
C GLY A 133 -5.92 -2.81 -1.72
N ASP A 134 -6.54 -1.72 -2.12
CA ASP A 134 -7.98 -1.61 -2.29
C ASP A 134 -8.41 -1.28 -3.73
N ASN A 135 -7.43 -1.27 -4.66
CA ASN A 135 -7.65 -0.89 -6.05
C ASN A 135 -7.04 -1.92 -7.02
N TRP A 136 -7.65 -2.07 -8.20
CA TRP A 136 -7.11 -2.95 -9.24
C TRP A 136 -5.65 -2.63 -9.62
N LYS A 137 -5.25 -1.35 -9.55
CA LYS A 137 -3.87 -0.92 -9.85
C LYS A 137 -2.86 -1.49 -8.86
N ASP A 138 -3.26 -1.67 -7.62
CA ASP A 138 -2.45 -2.30 -6.59
C ASP A 138 -2.22 -3.77 -6.92
N ILE A 139 -3.33 -4.46 -7.18
CA ILE A 139 -3.31 -5.90 -7.48
C ILE A 139 -2.43 -6.19 -8.69
N GLU A 140 -2.62 -5.43 -9.77
CA GLU A 140 -1.79 -5.58 -10.98
C GLU A 140 -0.30 -5.27 -10.71
N ALA A 141 0.01 -4.26 -9.91
CA ALA A 141 1.39 -3.95 -9.54
C ALA A 141 2.02 -5.07 -8.72
N GLY A 142 1.27 -5.67 -7.77
CA GLY A 142 1.70 -6.82 -6.98
C GLY A 142 1.98 -8.05 -7.85
N LYS A 143 1.03 -8.41 -8.73
CA LYS A 143 1.18 -9.51 -9.68
C LYS A 143 2.43 -9.34 -10.58
N LYS A 144 2.62 -8.14 -11.14
CA LYS A 144 3.81 -7.81 -11.97
C LYS A 144 5.13 -7.87 -11.19
N ALA A 145 5.11 -7.61 -9.89
CA ALA A 145 6.26 -7.77 -9.03
C ALA A 145 6.50 -9.23 -8.60
N GLY A 146 5.56 -10.13 -8.85
CA GLY A 146 5.60 -11.53 -8.41
C GLY A 146 5.18 -11.75 -6.96
N SER A 147 4.51 -10.77 -6.34
CA SER A 147 4.01 -10.86 -4.96
C SER A 147 2.59 -11.42 -4.91
N THR A 148 2.27 -12.16 -3.85
CA THR A 148 0.88 -12.56 -3.57
C THR A 148 0.04 -11.34 -3.21
N THR A 149 -1.15 -11.22 -3.78
CA THR A 149 -1.99 -10.03 -3.70
C THR A 149 -3.20 -10.22 -2.79
N PHE A 150 -3.47 -9.21 -1.97
CA PHE A 150 -4.66 -9.10 -1.12
C PHE A 150 -5.46 -7.85 -1.49
N LEU A 151 -6.73 -8.04 -1.83
CA LEU A 151 -7.69 -6.96 -1.99
C LEU A 151 -8.41 -6.72 -0.66
N LEU A 152 -8.35 -5.50 -0.12
CA LEU A 152 -9.26 -5.07 0.93
C LEU A 152 -10.60 -4.69 0.29
N GLU A 153 -11.62 -5.54 0.53
CA GLU A 153 -12.94 -5.36 -0.06
C GLU A 153 -13.61 -4.08 0.42
N LYS A 154 -14.12 -3.31 -0.53
CA LYS A 154 -14.85 -2.06 -0.35
C LYS A 154 -16.02 -2.04 -1.33
N HIS A 155 -17.05 -1.26 -1.02
CA HIS A 155 -18.21 -1.10 -1.89
C HIS A 155 -17.90 -0.55 -3.31
N TYR A 156 -16.69 -0.04 -3.53
CA TYR A 156 -16.25 0.55 -4.80
C TYR A 156 -15.30 -0.33 -5.61
N ASN A 157 -14.98 -1.55 -5.15
CA ASN A 157 -13.99 -2.42 -5.80
C ASN A 157 -14.46 -3.87 -6.00
N ASN A 158 -15.77 -4.11 -6.07
CA ASN A 158 -16.35 -5.46 -6.12
C ASN A 158 -15.89 -6.30 -7.32
N ASP A 159 -15.51 -5.66 -8.44
CA ASP A 159 -15.12 -6.33 -9.70
C ASP A 159 -13.61 -6.63 -9.76
N VAL A 160 -12.85 -6.33 -8.70
CA VAL A 160 -11.40 -6.54 -8.67
C VAL A 160 -11.07 -7.96 -8.20
N GLU A 161 -10.27 -8.69 -9.00
CA GLU A 161 -9.81 -10.03 -8.66
C GLU A 161 -8.36 -10.02 -8.14
N ALA A 162 -8.14 -10.67 -6.99
CA ALA A 162 -6.85 -10.83 -6.32
C ALA A 162 -6.65 -12.28 -5.87
N ASP A 163 -5.44 -12.67 -5.47
CA ASP A 163 -5.19 -14.01 -4.93
C ASP A 163 -5.99 -14.27 -3.65
N TYR A 164 -6.17 -13.23 -2.84
CA TYR A 164 -6.99 -13.24 -1.63
C TYR A 164 -7.82 -11.97 -1.51
N LYS A 165 -9.01 -12.09 -0.95
CA LYS A 165 -9.88 -10.98 -0.58
C LYS A 165 -10.10 -10.98 0.93
N SER A 166 -10.24 -9.81 1.54
CA SER A 166 -10.51 -9.66 2.97
C SER A 166 -11.23 -8.34 3.25
N ILE A 167 -12.09 -8.33 4.26
CA ILE A 167 -12.85 -7.12 4.65
C ILE A 167 -12.04 -6.13 5.48
N SER A 168 -10.88 -6.55 5.99
CA SER A 168 -10.02 -5.71 6.83
C SER A 168 -8.56 -6.14 6.79
N LEU A 169 -7.65 -5.23 7.16
CA LEU A 169 -6.23 -5.56 7.34
C LEU A 169 -6.02 -6.64 8.40
N SER A 170 -6.81 -6.62 9.47
CA SER A 170 -6.72 -7.64 10.54
C SER A 170 -7.01 -9.05 10.01
N GLU A 171 -7.97 -9.19 9.11
CA GLU A 171 -8.28 -10.47 8.48
C GLU A 171 -7.18 -10.89 7.49
N ALA A 172 -6.71 -9.97 6.65
CA ALA A 172 -5.57 -10.22 5.76
C ALA A 172 -4.36 -10.74 6.54
N VAL A 173 -4.03 -10.12 7.67
CA VAL A 173 -2.92 -10.55 8.54
C VAL A 173 -3.12 -11.96 9.11
N LYS A 174 -4.35 -12.34 9.48
CA LYS A 174 -4.63 -13.71 9.93
C LYS A 174 -4.40 -14.74 8.81
N ILE A 175 -4.77 -14.41 7.58
CA ILE A 175 -4.54 -15.27 6.42
C ILE A 175 -3.03 -15.36 6.13
N ILE A 176 -2.33 -14.22 6.10
CA ILE A 176 -0.87 -14.17 5.90
C ILE A 176 -0.13 -15.01 6.94
N ASN A 177 -0.52 -14.92 8.23
CA ASN A 177 0.07 -15.73 9.29
C ASN A 177 -0.09 -17.23 9.03
N LYS A 178 -1.28 -17.67 8.59
CA LYS A 178 -1.52 -19.07 8.23
C LYS A 178 -0.66 -19.52 7.04
N LEU A 179 -0.52 -18.68 6.01
CA LEU A 179 0.32 -18.95 4.83
C LEU A 179 1.80 -18.99 5.19
N HIS A 180 2.22 -18.11 6.11
CA HIS A 180 3.60 -18.03 6.58
C HIS A 180 4.02 -19.26 7.37
N ASN A 181 3.15 -19.79 8.24
CA ASN A 181 3.44 -20.95 9.10
C ASN A 181 3.32 -22.30 8.37
N ARG A 182 2.90 -22.32 7.10
CA ARG A 182 2.83 -23.54 6.27
C ARG A 182 4.09 -23.77 5.44
N LYS A 183 5.03 -22.83 5.45
CA LYS A 183 6.34 -22.93 4.79
C LYS A 183 7.43 -23.26 5.80
#